data_bf236d7c49befa8e63cde71d92fd5e8e
#
_entry.id   bf236d7c49befa8e63cde71d92fd5e8e
#
_cell.length_a   1.000
_cell.length_b   1.000
_cell.length_c   1.000
_cell.angle_alpha   90.00
_cell.angle_beta   90.00
_cell.angle_gamma   90.00
#
_symmetry.space_group_name_H-M   'P 1'
#
loop_
_entity.id
_entity.type
_entity.pdbx_description
1 polymer ?
#
loop_
_entity_poly.entity_id
_entity_poly.type
_entity_poly.pdbx_seq_one_letter_code
_entity_poly.pdbx_strand_id
1 'polypeptide(L)'
;MALFGTAGIRGSVRTDVTPELAVAVGRAVGRDATSETAAARESEVVVGRDGRTTGGGLAAAVEAGVRSGGASVRRLGVVPTPALAFASRGRHGVMLTASHNPPGDNGIKCFVDGVEYDRDRERVIEERVAADPETDPDAAPVAWDAWGDGHEESVLDAYRAAVADYAQGYGAPLGGCPVAVDCGNGVGALATPTILRDLGASVETLEGNVDGHFPGRESKPTPDSLATLRRFVADGDAAFGIAHDGDADRIVIVDSGGETVHEDTVLAIVAERYVRASDAADPVVVTTPNASARIDERVTAAGGRVERVRLGALHEGIASAEAAGGDVVFAAEPWKHIHPGFGGWIDGVTSAAVLSRLVAEAGLDALRDPVTERPYRKVSVDCPDGKKEAVMARLEDAIPESFPDADIDTEYGVRAEFADGSWTLVRPSGTEPYVRVYAEADDVDELVGEVSAVVESAVADI
;
A
#
# COMPACT_ATOMS: atom_id res chain seq x y z
N MET A 1 1.55 22.43 -10.90
CA MET A 1 2.26 21.44 -10.03
C MET A 1 1.22 20.38 -9.72
N ALA A 2 1.52 19.10 -9.91
CA ALA A 2 0.59 18.04 -9.57
C ALA A 2 0.26 18.09 -8.08
N LEU A 3 -1.01 18.00 -7.73
CA LEU A 3 -1.48 18.01 -6.35
C LEU A 3 -1.32 16.62 -5.71
N PHE A 4 -1.69 15.58 -6.49
CA PHE A 4 -1.56 14.20 -6.07
C PHE A 4 -0.13 13.67 -6.28
N GLY A 5 0.40 13.00 -5.26
CA GLY A 5 1.62 12.20 -5.34
C GLY A 5 1.34 10.73 -5.68
N THR A 6 2.30 9.84 -5.39
CA THR A 6 2.15 8.38 -5.64
C THR A 6 1.06 7.71 -4.76
N ALA A 7 0.66 8.34 -3.66
CA ALA A 7 -0.32 7.77 -2.72
C ALA A 7 -1.14 8.89 -2.05
N GLY A 8 -1.90 9.61 -2.86
CA GLY A 8 -2.72 10.73 -2.43
C GLY A 8 -1.93 12.05 -2.26
N ILE A 9 -2.61 13.05 -1.74
CA ILE A 9 -2.04 14.36 -1.40
C ILE A 9 -1.40 14.25 -0.02
N ARG A 10 -0.12 14.62 0.15
CA ARG A 10 0.57 14.53 1.45
C ARG A 10 1.53 15.68 1.65
N GLY A 11 1.72 16.08 2.90
CA GLY A 11 2.71 17.07 3.29
C GLY A 11 2.43 17.73 4.62
N SER A 12 3.15 18.80 4.89
CA SER A 12 2.98 19.62 6.08
C SER A 12 1.60 20.25 6.12
N VAL A 13 0.93 20.15 7.26
CA VAL A 13 -0.37 20.81 7.48
C VAL A 13 -0.31 22.35 7.49
N ARG A 14 0.89 22.91 7.49
CA ARG A 14 1.11 24.36 7.49
C ARG A 14 1.17 24.95 6.09
N THR A 15 1.59 24.17 5.10
CA THR A 15 1.92 24.67 3.75
C THR A 15 1.26 23.86 2.62
N ASP A 16 1.10 22.54 2.84
CA ASP A 16 0.72 21.63 1.76
C ASP A 16 -0.70 21.11 1.91
N VAL A 17 -1.05 20.55 3.08
CA VAL A 17 -2.38 19.98 3.36
C VAL A 17 -3.14 20.89 4.32
N THR A 18 -3.47 22.08 3.85
CA THR A 18 -4.17 23.09 4.64
C THR A 18 -5.68 22.86 4.71
N PRO A 19 -6.39 23.45 5.69
CA PRO A 19 -7.85 23.40 5.73
C PRO A 19 -8.52 23.94 4.45
N GLU A 20 -7.95 24.98 3.83
CA GLU A 20 -8.46 25.58 2.59
C GLU A 20 -8.38 24.57 1.45
N LEU A 21 -7.24 23.87 1.32
CA LEU A 21 -7.10 22.78 0.34
C LEU A 21 -8.09 21.66 0.63
N ALA A 22 -8.25 21.26 1.89
CA ALA A 22 -9.17 20.22 2.30
C ALA A 22 -10.63 20.55 1.94
N VAL A 23 -11.07 21.82 2.07
CA VAL A 23 -12.39 22.27 1.59
C VAL A 23 -12.48 22.17 0.05
N ALA A 24 -11.45 22.59 -0.67
CA ALA A 24 -11.46 22.58 -2.14
C ALA A 24 -11.51 21.15 -2.68
N VAL A 25 -10.67 20.25 -2.16
CA VAL A 25 -10.68 18.81 -2.53
C VAL A 25 -12.02 18.18 -2.16
N GLY A 26 -12.53 18.44 -0.94
CA GLY A 26 -13.84 17.94 -0.52
C GLY A 26 -14.95 18.37 -1.46
N ARG A 27 -14.96 19.63 -1.92
CA ARG A 27 -15.96 20.14 -2.87
C ARG A 27 -15.83 19.44 -4.23
N ALA A 28 -14.61 19.28 -4.72
CA ALA A 28 -14.35 18.58 -5.97
C ALA A 28 -14.84 17.13 -5.94
N VAL A 29 -14.58 16.40 -4.83
CA VAL A 29 -15.09 15.04 -4.61
C VAL A 29 -16.61 15.02 -4.49
N GLY A 30 -17.23 16.00 -3.79
CA GLY A 30 -18.69 16.11 -3.71
C GLY A 30 -19.34 16.34 -5.06
N ARG A 31 -18.72 17.15 -5.92
CA ARG A 31 -19.17 17.34 -7.32
C ARG A 31 -19.00 16.08 -8.15
N ASP A 32 -17.92 15.34 -7.95
CA ASP A 32 -17.68 14.07 -8.63
C ASP A 32 -18.77 13.05 -8.29
N ALA A 33 -19.05 12.89 -7.01
CA ALA A 33 -20.07 11.99 -6.49
C ALA A 33 -21.50 12.32 -6.98
N THR A 34 -21.79 13.58 -7.33
CA THR A 34 -23.11 14.01 -7.82
C THR A 34 -23.20 14.14 -9.33
N SER A 35 -22.09 14.15 -10.06
CA SER A 35 -22.05 14.30 -11.53
C SER A 35 -22.42 13.00 -12.26
N GLU A 36 -22.20 11.85 -11.66
CA GLU A 36 -22.62 10.58 -12.19
C GLU A 36 -24.12 10.43 -11.96
N THR A 37 -24.87 9.89 -12.91
CA THR A 37 -26.31 9.60 -12.82
C THR A 37 -26.58 8.45 -11.84
N ALA A 38 -26.15 8.64 -10.62
CA ALA A 38 -25.93 7.64 -9.62
C ALA A 38 -27.21 7.32 -8.83
N ALA A 39 -27.33 6.10 -8.38
CA ALA A 39 -28.27 5.71 -7.35
C ALA A 39 -28.02 6.56 -6.08
N ALA A 40 -29.03 6.77 -5.22
CA ALA A 40 -28.95 7.68 -4.07
C ALA A 40 -27.76 7.40 -3.11
N ARG A 41 -27.19 6.18 -3.12
CA ARG A 41 -26.02 5.80 -2.33
C ARG A 41 -24.70 6.26 -2.94
N GLU A 42 -24.63 6.38 -4.27
CA GLU A 42 -23.42 6.81 -4.98
C GLU A 42 -23.14 8.31 -4.79
N SER A 43 -24.16 9.11 -4.45
CA SER A 43 -24.00 10.52 -4.05
C SER A 43 -23.61 10.72 -2.58
N GLU A 44 -23.24 9.67 -1.86
CA GLU A 44 -22.67 9.74 -0.50
C GLU A 44 -21.15 9.64 -0.54
N VAL A 45 -20.50 10.39 0.36
CA VAL A 45 -19.05 10.32 0.57
C VAL A 45 -18.78 9.90 2.01
N VAL A 46 -18.08 8.78 2.21
CA VAL A 46 -17.59 8.42 3.54
C VAL A 46 -16.31 9.20 3.84
N VAL A 47 -16.21 9.75 5.06
CA VAL A 47 -15.04 10.51 5.52
C VAL A 47 -14.50 9.87 6.79
N GLY A 48 -13.25 9.42 6.75
CA GLY A 48 -12.53 8.85 7.88
C GLY A 48 -11.17 9.49 8.06
N ARG A 49 -10.53 9.20 9.18
CA ARG A 49 -9.19 9.71 9.48
C ARG A 49 -8.38 8.74 10.32
N ASP A 50 -7.06 8.86 10.25
CA ASP A 50 -6.15 8.20 11.20
C ASP A 50 -6.10 8.93 12.57
N GLY A 51 -5.15 8.54 13.43
CA GLY A 51 -4.98 9.09 14.76
C GLY A 51 -4.32 10.47 14.84
N ARG A 52 -3.86 11.06 13.72
CA ARG A 52 -3.12 12.34 13.71
C ARG A 52 -3.93 13.48 14.32
N THR A 53 -3.25 14.33 15.11
CA THR A 53 -3.91 15.40 15.87
C THR A 53 -4.65 16.41 15.01
N THR A 54 -4.17 16.66 13.78
CA THR A 54 -4.77 17.59 12.82
C THR A 54 -5.92 17.00 12.03
N GLY A 55 -6.07 15.65 12.06
CA GLY A 55 -7.08 14.93 11.27
C GLY A 55 -8.51 15.38 11.54
N GLY A 56 -8.87 15.71 12.79
CA GLY A 56 -10.21 16.19 13.11
C GLY A 56 -10.60 17.52 12.44
N GLY A 57 -9.65 18.47 12.40
CA GLY A 57 -9.85 19.75 11.72
C GLY A 57 -9.96 19.59 10.20
N LEU A 58 -9.07 18.78 9.62
CA LEU A 58 -9.08 18.51 8.16
C LEU A 58 -10.33 17.73 7.74
N ALA A 59 -10.80 16.76 8.53
CA ALA A 59 -12.03 16.03 8.26
C ALA A 59 -13.26 16.95 8.24
N ALA A 60 -13.35 17.89 9.18
CA ALA A 60 -14.41 18.91 9.19
C ALA A 60 -14.35 19.82 7.95
N ALA A 61 -13.15 20.18 7.49
CA ALA A 61 -12.94 20.98 6.29
C ALA A 61 -13.37 20.20 5.02
N VAL A 62 -12.93 18.93 4.89
CA VAL A 62 -13.37 18.05 3.80
C VAL A 62 -14.89 17.90 3.80
N GLU A 63 -15.51 17.65 4.95
CA GLU A 63 -16.97 17.54 5.05
C GLU A 63 -17.68 18.81 4.56
N ALA A 64 -17.24 19.99 5.02
CA ALA A 64 -17.81 21.24 4.56
C ALA A 64 -17.69 21.38 3.03
N GLY A 65 -16.54 20.98 2.48
CA GLY A 65 -16.31 20.93 1.04
C GLY A 65 -17.30 20.00 0.32
N VAL A 66 -17.35 18.72 0.72
CA VAL A 66 -18.20 17.68 0.11
C VAL A 66 -19.67 18.12 0.09
N ARG A 67 -20.19 18.60 1.22
CA ARG A 67 -21.57 19.06 1.36
C ARG A 67 -21.85 20.27 0.48
N SER A 68 -20.88 21.18 0.37
CA SER A 68 -21.00 22.34 -0.54
C SER A 68 -20.89 21.96 -2.01
N GLY A 69 -20.38 20.77 -2.34
CA GLY A 69 -20.40 20.16 -3.67
C GLY A 69 -21.70 19.43 -4.00
N GLY A 70 -22.64 19.30 -3.03
CA GLY A 70 -23.96 18.69 -3.20
C GLY A 70 -24.07 17.25 -2.67
N ALA A 71 -22.96 16.59 -2.34
CA ALA A 71 -22.99 15.21 -1.82
C ALA A 71 -23.21 15.16 -0.31
N SER A 72 -23.86 14.09 0.16
CA SER A 72 -24.02 13.83 1.59
C SER A 72 -22.76 13.14 2.18
N VAL A 73 -22.49 13.38 3.47
CA VAL A 73 -21.32 12.82 4.17
C VAL A 73 -21.74 11.80 5.20
N ARG A 74 -21.02 10.68 5.24
CA ARG A 74 -21.02 9.67 6.31
C ARG A 74 -19.70 9.76 7.07
N ARG A 75 -19.73 10.22 8.33
CA ARG A 75 -18.53 10.36 9.17
C ARG A 75 -18.21 9.04 9.83
N LEU A 76 -17.05 8.46 9.54
CA LEU A 76 -16.58 7.22 10.17
C LEU A 76 -15.74 7.49 11.43
N GLY A 77 -15.29 8.73 11.64
CA GLY A 77 -14.38 9.05 12.74
C GLY A 77 -12.96 8.52 12.52
N VAL A 78 -12.38 7.95 13.58
CA VAL A 78 -11.02 7.36 13.55
C VAL A 78 -11.12 5.91 13.13
N VAL A 79 -10.53 5.57 11.98
CA VAL A 79 -10.58 4.22 11.39
C VAL A 79 -9.28 3.91 10.64
N PRO A 80 -8.91 2.63 10.47
CA PRO A 80 -7.89 2.22 9.50
C PRO A 80 -8.27 2.59 8.06
N THR A 81 -7.27 2.91 7.23
CA THR A 81 -7.49 3.16 5.78
C THR A 81 -8.27 2.02 5.11
N PRO A 82 -7.94 0.72 5.32
CA PRO A 82 -8.73 -0.36 4.73
C PRO A 82 -10.19 -0.40 5.22
N ALA A 83 -10.47 0.00 6.45
CA ALA A 83 -11.86 0.07 6.93
C ALA A 83 -12.66 1.19 6.24
N LEU A 84 -12.03 2.33 5.91
CA LEU A 84 -12.65 3.36 5.09
C LEU A 84 -12.89 2.85 3.67
N ALA A 85 -11.89 2.21 3.05
CA ALA A 85 -12.03 1.64 1.71
C ALA A 85 -13.18 0.60 1.66
N PHE A 86 -13.27 -0.28 2.66
CA PHE A 86 -14.40 -1.19 2.85
C PHE A 86 -15.75 -0.45 2.92
N ALA A 87 -15.82 0.67 3.63
CA ALA A 87 -17.02 1.49 3.73
C ALA A 87 -17.37 2.22 2.43
N SER A 88 -16.39 2.52 1.59
CA SER A 88 -16.58 3.25 0.33
C SER A 88 -17.10 2.38 -0.82
N ARG A 89 -17.38 1.10 -0.61
CA ARG A 89 -17.98 0.23 -1.64
C ARG A 89 -19.34 0.75 -2.10
N GLY A 90 -19.46 0.97 -3.42
CA GLY A 90 -20.64 1.54 -4.07
C GLY A 90 -20.85 3.02 -3.76
N ARG A 91 -19.81 3.77 -3.33
CA ARG A 91 -19.83 5.21 -3.07
C ARG A 91 -18.41 5.79 -3.02
N HIS A 92 -18.28 7.09 -2.86
CA HIS A 92 -16.99 7.74 -2.71
C HIS A 92 -16.47 7.69 -1.26
N GLY A 93 -15.15 7.84 -1.10
CA GLY A 93 -14.48 7.89 0.20
C GLY A 93 -13.36 8.91 0.24
N VAL A 94 -13.16 9.53 1.40
CA VAL A 94 -12.01 10.40 1.68
C VAL A 94 -11.36 10.00 3.00
N MET A 95 -10.09 9.62 2.94
CA MET A 95 -9.28 9.30 4.12
C MET A 95 -8.27 10.40 4.42
N LEU A 96 -8.31 10.91 5.65
CA LEU A 96 -7.32 11.87 6.15
C LEU A 96 -6.18 11.09 6.83
N THR A 97 -5.06 10.95 6.14
CA THR A 97 -3.88 10.25 6.63
C THR A 97 -2.64 10.61 5.83
N ALA A 98 -1.50 10.62 6.48
CA ALA A 98 -0.19 10.62 5.82
C ALA A 98 0.55 9.28 6.02
N SER A 99 -0.18 8.20 6.42
CA SER A 99 0.36 6.84 6.58
C SER A 99 1.62 6.85 7.49
N HIS A 100 2.78 6.67 6.92
CA HIS A 100 4.07 6.55 7.61
C HIS A 100 4.88 7.86 7.70
N ASN A 101 4.34 9.01 7.29
CA ASN A 101 5.01 10.30 7.43
C ASN A 101 5.09 10.75 8.89
N PRO A 102 5.98 11.70 9.24
CA PRO A 102 6.08 12.28 10.58
C PRO A 102 4.75 12.82 11.12
N PRO A 103 4.62 12.99 12.46
CA PRO A 103 3.37 13.47 13.11
C PRO A 103 2.86 14.82 12.61
N GLY A 104 3.77 15.71 12.17
CA GLY A 104 3.44 17.06 11.67
C GLY A 104 2.80 17.09 10.29
N ASP A 105 2.84 15.98 9.57
CA ASP A 105 2.24 15.85 8.24
C ASP A 105 0.83 15.27 8.33
N ASN A 106 0.04 15.51 7.28
CA ASN A 106 -1.22 14.82 7.04
C ASN A 106 -1.40 14.62 5.54
N GLY A 107 -2.52 14.04 5.13
CA GLY A 107 -2.80 13.79 3.73
C GLY A 107 -4.28 13.56 3.46
N ILE A 108 -4.60 13.49 2.18
CA ILE A 108 -5.94 13.21 1.68
C ILE A 108 -5.81 12.11 0.62
N LYS A 109 -6.46 10.97 0.85
CA LYS A 109 -6.63 9.90 -0.14
C LYS A 109 -8.10 9.85 -0.54
N CYS A 110 -8.36 9.73 -1.84
CA CYS A 110 -9.71 9.62 -2.38
C CYS A 110 -9.97 8.20 -2.88
N PHE A 111 -11.19 7.73 -2.68
CA PHE A 111 -11.64 6.38 -3.04
C PHE A 111 -12.97 6.44 -3.78
N VAL A 112 -13.20 5.45 -4.63
CA VAL A 112 -14.51 5.15 -5.21
C VAL A 112 -14.66 3.63 -5.27
N ASP A 113 -15.80 3.13 -4.84
CA ASP A 113 -16.10 1.68 -4.82
C ASP A 113 -14.99 0.81 -4.17
N GLY A 114 -14.38 1.31 -3.09
CA GLY A 114 -13.30 0.63 -2.37
C GLY A 114 -11.89 0.87 -2.94
N VAL A 115 -11.75 1.39 -4.14
CA VAL A 115 -10.47 1.57 -4.84
C VAL A 115 -9.98 3.01 -4.73
N GLU A 116 -8.67 3.23 -4.54
CA GLU A 116 -8.08 4.57 -4.61
C GLU A 116 -8.32 5.17 -6.01
N TYR A 117 -8.52 6.49 -6.08
CA TYR A 117 -8.67 7.18 -7.37
C TYR A 117 -7.48 6.89 -8.29
N ASP A 118 -7.78 6.58 -9.54
CA ASP A 118 -6.80 6.50 -10.62
C ASP A 118 -6.35 7.90 -11.07
N ARG A 119 -5.34 7.95 -11.92
CA ARG A 119 -4.76 9.21 -12.43
C ARG A 119 -5.76 10.08 -13.18
N ASP A 120 -6.74 9.49 -13.86
CA ASP A 120 -7.75 10.26 -14.60
C ASP A 120 -8.71 10.96 -13.63
N ARG A 121 -9.15 10.26 -12.58
CA ARG A 121 -9.96 10.87 -11.52
C ARG A 121 -9.16 11.89 -10.69
N GLU A 122 -7.92 11.59 -10.33
CA GLU A 122 -7.02 12.54 -9.66
C GLU A 122 -6.90 13.84 -10.46
N ARG A 123 -6.71 13.76 -11.79
CA ARG A 123 -6.63 14.93 -12.67
C ARG A 123 -7.92 15.74 -12.69
N VAL A 124 -9.08 15.10 -12.69
CA VAL A 124 -10.37 15.80 -12.60
C VAL A 124 -10.49 16.59 -11.29
N ILE A 125 -10.04 16.00 -10.18
CA ILE A 125 -10.02 16.71 -8.88
C ILE A 125 -9.03 17.88 -8.92
N GLU A 126 -7.83 17.69 -9.48
CA GLU A 126 -6.83 18.76 -9.63
C GLU A 126 -7.36 19.94 -10.46
N GLU A 127 -8.01 19.66 -11.58
CA GLU A 127 -8.61 20.67 -12.45
C GLU A 127 -9.69 21.47 -11.71
N ARG A 128 -10.58 20.79 -10.97
CA ARG A 128 -11.64 21.47 -10.17
C ARG A 128 -11.07 22.27 -9.00
N VAL A 129 -10.01 21.79 -8.35
CA VAL A 129 -9.33 22.52 -7.24
C VAL A 129 -8.60 23.75 -7.76
N ALA A 130 -8.04 23.70 -8.96
CA ALA A 130 -7.33 24.81 -9.58
C ALA A 130 -8.28 25.86 -10.25
N ALA A 131 -9.53 25.49 -10.48
CA ALA A 131 -10.52 26.35 -11.15
C ALA A 131 -10.94 27.53 -10.24
N ASP A 132 -11.18 28.68 -10.87
CA ASP A 132 -11.63 29.88 -10.16
C ASP A 132 -13.16 29.82 -9.95
N PRO A 133 -13.64 29.81 -8.69
CA PRO A 133 -15.08 29.78 -8.39
C PRO A 133 -15.89 30.95 -8.95
N GLU A 134 -15.25 32.08 -9.32
CA GLU A 134 -15.93 33.22 -9.94
C GLU A 134 -16.25 33.00 -11.43
N THR A 135 -15.47 32.12 -12.08
CA THR A 135 -15.56 31.88 -13.53
C THR A 135 -16.02 30.46 -13.87
N ASP A 136 -15.83 29.50 -12.96
CA ASP A 136 -16.24 28.11 -13.13
C ASP A 136 -17.32 27.70 -12.10
N PRO A 137 -18.56 27.46 -12.54
CA PRO A 137 -19.65 27.04 -11.65
C PRO A 137 -19.37 25.73 -10.90
N ASP A 138 -18.52 24.83 -11.46
CA ASP A 138 -18.20 23.55 -10.83
C ASP A 138 -17.19 23.69 -9.69
N ALA A 139 -16.41 24.77 -9.67
CA ALA A 139 -15.54 25.15 -8.56
C ALA A 139 -16.31 25.89 -7.44
N ALA A 140 -17.48 26.43 -7.71
CA ALA A 140 -18.31 27.14 -6.73
C ALA A 140 -19.18 26.18 -5.90
N PRO A 141 -19.62 26.56 -4.67
CA PRO A 141 -20.64 25.83 -3.93
C PRO A 141 -21.95 25.71 -4.74
N VAL A 142 -22.68 24.60 -4.54
CA VAL A 142 -24.06 24.47 -5.08
C VAL A 142 -25.00 25.50 -4.43
N ALA A 143 -26.21 25.64 -5.00
CA ALA A 143 -27.25 26.49 -4.41
C ALA A 143 -27.50 26.13 -2.93
N TRP A 144 -27.91 27.12 -2.13
CA TRP A 144 -28.04 26.97 -0.67
C TRP A 144 -28.98 25.82 -0.23
N ASP A 145 -29.94 25.45 -1.04
CA ASP A 145 -30.93 24.39 -0.82
C ASP A 145 -30.52 23.02 -1.45
N ALA A 146 -29.36 22.96 -2.08
CA ALA A 146 -28.79 21.76 -2.69
C ALA A 146 -27.57 21.20 -1.93
N TRP A 147 -27.27 21.73 -0.76
CA TRP A 147 -26.18 21.21 0.07
C TRP A 147 -26.54 19.83 0.60
N GLY A 148 -25.55 18.93 0.59
CA GLY A 148 -25.71 17.59 1.16
C GLY A 148 -25.82 17.58 2.70
N ASP A 149 -26.35 16.49 3.26
CA ASP A 149 -26.45 16.24 4.69
C ASP A 149 -25.20 15.58 5.28
N GLY A 150 -25.07 15.56 6.61
CA GLY A 150 -23.97 14.90 7.31
C GLY A 150 -24.48 14.01 8.44
N HIS A 151 -24.07 12.73 8.45
CA HIS A 151 -24.47 11.73 9.44
C HIS A 151 -23.26 10.94 9.94
N GLU A 152 -23.36 10.42 11.17
CA GLU A 152 -22.40 9.45 11.71
C GLU A 152 -22.68 8.05 11.16
N GLU A 153 -21.62 7.27 10.91
CA GLU A 153 -21.71 5.86 10.54
C GLU A 153 -20.61 5.07 11.23
N SER A 154 -20.93 3.89 11.79
CA SER A 154 -19.95 2.98 12.37
C SER A 154 -19.64 1.86 11.38
N VAL A 155 -18.35 1.62 11.10
CA VAL A 155 -17.91 0.60 10.15
C VAL A 155 -17.03 -0.48 10.79
N LEU A 156 -16.37 -0.17 11.92
CA LEU A 156 -15.31 -1.04 12.47
C LEU A 156 -15.77 -2.46 12.75
N ASP A 157 -16.94 -2.64 13.36
CA ASP A 157 -17.42 -3.99 13.69
C ASP A 157 -17.75 -4.80 12.45
N ALA A 158 -18.37 -4.17 11.43
CA ALA A 158 -18.66 -4.81 10.15
C ALA A 158 -17.38 -5.18 9.39
N TYR A 159 -16.39 -4.27 9.37
CA TYR A 159 -15.10 -4.52 8.76
C TYR A 159 -14.34 -5.66 9.45
N ARG A 160 -14.24 -5.63 10.79
CA ARG A 160 -13.59 -6.69 11.58
C ARG A 160 -14.21 -8.06 11.33
N ALA A 161 -15.55 -8.13 11.36
CA ALA A 161 -16.26 -9.36 11.08
C ALA A 161 -16.00 -9.88 9.66
N ALA A 162 -16.01 -9.00 8.67
CA ALA A 162 -15.73 -9.36 7.28
C ALA A 162 -14.28 -9.87 7.08
N VAL A 163 -13.29 -9.22 7.71
CA VAL A 163 -11.89 -9.68 7.67
C VAL A 163 -11.75 -11.05 8.35
N ALA A 164 -12.36 -11.23 9.53
CA ALA A 164 -12.30 -12.51 10.22
C ALA A 164 -12.94 -13.64 9.41
N ASP A 165 -14.09 -13.37 8.78
CA ASP A 165 -14.79 -14.34 7.91
C ASP A 165 -13.93 -14.69 6.68
N TYR A 166 -13.42 -13.68 5.97
CA TYR A 166 -12.54 -13.89 4.82
C TYR A 166 -11.30 -14.72 5.18
N ALA A 167 -10.64 -14.38 6.29
CA ALA A 167 -9.44 -15.09 6.72
C ALA A 167 -9.70 -16.58 7.04
N GLN A 168 -10.92 -16.96 7.41
CA GLN A 168 -11.29 -18.36 7.67
C GLN A 168 -11.17 -19.24 6.43
N GLY A 169 -11.18 -18.70 5.23
CA GLY A 169 -10.91 -19.41 3.98
C GLY A 169 -9.46 -19.92 3.83
N TYR A 170 -8.55 -19.50 4.72
CA TYR A 170 -7.12 -19.82 4.63
C TYR A 170 -6.59 -20.45 5.93
N GLY A 171 -5.60 -21.32 5.82
CA GLY A 171 -4.87 -21.88 6.96
C GLY A 171 -5.74 -22.59 8.00
N ALA A 172 -5.29 -22.56 9.26
CA ALA A 172 -5.95 -23.23 10.40
C ALA A 172 -6.48 -22.23 11.44
N PRO A 173 -7.42 -22.63 12.33
CA PRO A 173 -7.80 -21.85 13.50
C PRO A 173 -6.59 -21.54 14.37
N LEU A 174 -6.55 -20.33 14.96
CA LEU A 174 -5.36 -19.87 15.70
C LEU A 174 -5.10 -20.63 17.02
N GLY A 175 -6.14 -21.25 17.60
CA GLY A 175 -5.97 -22.24 18.68
C GLY A 175 -5.15 -21.79 19.91
N GLY A 176 -5.14 -20.49 20.23
CA GLY A 176 -4.33 -19.91 21.29
C GLY A 176 -2.91 -19.53 20.84
N CYS A 177 -2.60 -19.55 19.53
CA CYS A 177 -1.31 -19.13 18.99
C CYS A 177 -0.91 -17.76 19.57
N PRO A 178 0.26 -17.65 20.24
CA PRO A 178 0.71 -16.41 20.83
C PRO A 178 1.28 -15.48 19.74
N VAL A 179 0.69 -14.29 19.59
CA VAL A 179 1.07 -13.28 18.58
C VAL A 179 1.31 -11.94 19.25
N ALA A 180 2.43 -11.30 18.94
CA ALA A 180 2.71 -9.92 19.33
C ALA A 180 2.30 -8.97 18.20
N VAL A 181 1.49 -7.94 18.51
CA VAL A 181 1.05 -6.93 17.53
C VAL A 181 1.52 -5.55 17.97
N ASP A 182 2.45 -4.96 17.22
CA ASP A 182 2.90 -3.58 17.40
C ASP A 182 2.08 -2.64 16.52
N CYS A 183 1.18 -1.90 17.14
CA CYS A 183 0.31 -0.94 16.45
C CYS A 183 1.00 0.41 16.23
N GLY A 184 2.17 0.67 16.81
CA GLY A 184 2.92 1.92 16.66
C GLY A 184 2.11 3.18 16.98
N ASN A 185 1.19 3.11 17.95
CA ASN A 185 0.21 4.17 18.26
C ASN A 185 -0.71 4.53 17.08
N GLY A 186 -0.72 3.73 16.02
CA GLY A 186 -1.57 3.90 14.84
C GLY A 186 -2.95 3.27 14.98
N VAL A 187 -3.78 3.44 13.97
CA VAL A 187 -5.17 2.97 13.96
C VAL A 187 -5.32 1.46 13.73
N GLY A 188 -4.24 0.74 13.42
CA GLY A 188 -4.19 -0.73 13.45
C GLY A 188 -4.64 -1.31 14.80
N ALA A 189 -4.42 -0.56 15.90
CA ALA A 189 -4.91 -0.88 17.25
C ALA A 189 -6.43 -1.08 17.33
N LEU A 190 -7.17 -0.45 16.43
CA LEU A 190 -8.63 -0.55 16.38
C LEU A 190 -9.14 -1.80 15.67
N ALA A 191 -8.28 -2.56 14.99
CA ALA A 191 -8.72 -3.69 14.17
C ALA A 191 -7.93 -4.97 14.46
N THR A 192 -6.66 -5.04 14.10
CA THR A 192 -5.85 -6.26 14.10
C THR A 192 -5.87 -7.05 15.41
N PRO A 193 -5.62 -6.45 16.61
CA PRO A 193 -5.62 -7.22 17.85
C PRO A 193 -6.98 -7.85 18.15
N THR A 194 -8.07 -7.18 17.83
CA THR A 194 -9.44 -7.69 18.05
C THR A 194 -9.74 -8.84 17.11
N ILE A 195 -9.45 -8.68 15.81
CA ILE A 195 -9.67 -9.72 14.80
C ILE A 195 -8.90 -11.00 15.15
N LEU A 196 -7.62 -10.88 15.52
CA LEU A 196 -6.81 -12.05 15.87
C LEU A 196 -7.32 -12.76 17.12
N ARG A 197 -7.80 -12.02 18.14
CA ARG A 197 -8.47 -12.62 19.32
C ARG A 197 -9.76 -13.32 18.94
N ASP A 198 -10.57 -12.73 18.09
CA ASP A 198 -11.83 -13.32 17.59
C ASP A 198 -11.56 -14.61 16.78
N LEU A 199 -10.42 -14.67 16.07
CA LEU A 199 -9.94 -15.87 15.40
C LEU A 199 -9.27 -16.90 16.33
N GLY A 200 -9.14 -16.59 17.64
CA GLY A 200 -8.66 -17.50 18.67
C GLY A 200 -7.19 -17.37 19.05
N ALA A 201 -6.48 -16.30 18.65
CA ALA A 201 -5.10 -16.05 19.06
C ALA A 201 -4.99 -15.56 20.52
N SER A 202 -3.85 -15.82 21.16
CA SER A 202 -3.39 -15.12 22.35
C SER A 202 -2.59 -13.89 21.91
N VAL A 203 -3.15 -12.68 22.04
CA VAL A 203 -2.58 -11.47 21.47
C VAL A 203 -2.03 -10.54 22.54
N GLU A 204 -0.71 -10.32 22.50
CA GLU A 204 -0.04 -9.23 23.20
C GLU A 204 0.02 -8.00 22.28
N THR A 205 -0.37 -6.84 22.80
CA THR A 205 -0.44 -5.62 21.98
C THR A 205 0.56 -4.59 22.49
N LEU A 206 1.50 -4.20 21.64
CA LEU A 206 2.45 -3.13 21.90
C LEU A 206 1.94 -1.84 21.25
N GLU A 207 2.16 -0.70 21.92
CA GLU A 207 1.75 0.63 21.44
C GLU A 207 0.29 0.66 20.93
N GLY A 208 -0.60 -0.01 21.68
CA GLY A 208 -2.01 -0.22 21.32
C GLY A 208 -2.94 0.99 21.55
N ASN A 209 -2.43 2.12 22.03
CA ASN A 209 -3.20 3.36 22.16
C ASN A 209 -3.04 4.19 20.88
N VAL A 210 -4.14 4.62 20.27
CA VAL A 210 -4.08 5.56 19.14
C VAL A 210 -3.61 6.92 19.63
N ASP A 211 -2.44 7.36 19.17
CA ASP A 211 -1.85 8.65 19.48
C ASP A 211 -1.11 9.22 18.27
N GLY A 212 -1.61 10.32 17.73
CA GLY A 212 -1.05 10.95 16.53
C GLY A 212 0.32 11.60 16.70
N HIS A 213 0.90 11.57 17.91
CA HIS A 213 2.30 11.95 18.15
C HIS A 213 3.27 10.78 17.91
N PHE A 214 2.77 9.54 17.81
CA PHE A 214 3.57 8.32 17.65
C PHE A 214 4.71 8.20 18.68
N PRO A 215 4.40 8.25 20.00
CA PRO A 215 5.44 8.31 21.04
C PRO A 215 6.22 7.03 21.22
N GLY A 216 5.69 5.87 20.85
CA GLY A 216 6.33 4.57 21.01
C GLY A 216 7.42 4.30 19.99
N ARG A 217 7.17 4.69 18.73
CA ARG A 217 8.11 4.61 17.61
C ARG A 217 7.64 5.48 16.44
N GLU A 218 8.50 5.69 15.47
CA GLU A 218 8.10 6.29 14.19
C GLU A 218 6.97 5.47 13.55
N SER A 219 6.05 6.16 12.87
CA SER A 219 4.90 5.51 12.21
C SER A 219 5.31 4.56 11.07
N LYS A 220 6.55 4.71 10.54
CA LYS A 220 7.12 3.79 9.55
C LYS A 220 7.71 2.55 10.24
N PRO A 221 7.21 1.33 9.97
CA PRO A 221 7.72 0.11 10.57
C PRO A 221 9.00 -0.38 9.85
N THR A 222 10.15 0.17 10.23
CA THR A 222 11.47 -0.27 9.75
C THR A 222 12.12 -1.22 10.77
N PRO A 223 13.12 -2.05 10.39
CA PRO A 223 13.83 -2.90 11.34
C PRO A 223 14.36 -2.16 12.57
N ASP A 224 14.81 -0.91 12.40
CA ASP A 224 15.31 -0.07 13.49
C ASP A 224 14.17 0.42 14.39
N SER A 225 13.07 0.89 13.81
CA SER A 225 11.91 1.36 14.58
C SER A 225 11.20 0.22 15.33
N LEU A 226 11.33 -1.01 14.86
CA LEU A 226 10.75 -2.22 15.46
C LEU A 226 11.61 -2.89 16.55
N ALA A 227 12.68 -2.24 17.04
CA ALA A 227 13.58 -2.83 18.02
C ALA A 227 12.88 -3.34 19.30
N THR A 228 11.78 -2.72 19.72
CA THR A 228 10.99 -3.15 20.87
C THR A 228 10.21 -4.43 20.56
N LEU A 229 9.49 -4.48 19.44
CA LEU A 229 8.77 -5.68 18.99
C LEU A 229 9.72 -6.85 18.80
N ARG A 230 10.84 -6.63 18.11
CA ARG A 230 11.86 -7.64 17.83
C ARG A 230 12.37 -8.30 19.11
N ARG A 231 12.75 -7.50 20.13
CA ARG A 231 13.14 -8.03 21.44
C ARG A 231 12.00 -8.73 22.17
N PHE A 232 10.79 -8.15 22.12
CA PHE A 232 9.63 -8.75 22.79
C PHE A 232 9.34 -10.16 22.25
N VAL A 233 9.44 -10.35 20.94
CA VAL A 233 9.25 -11.66 20.30
C VAL A 233 10.42 -12.60 20.64
N ALA A 234 11.69 -12.15 20.50
CA ALA A 234 12.87 -12.98 20.73
C ALA A 234 13.01 -13.46 22.17
N ASP A 235 12.66 -12.60 23.15
CA ASP A 235 12.82 -12.90 24.58
C ASP A 235 11.55 -13.52 25.21
N GLY A 236 10.43 -13.56 24.46
CA GLY A 236 9.10 -13.99 24.94
C GLY A 236 8.61 -15.30 24.33
N ASP A 237 7.32 -15.57 24.51
CA ASP A 237 6.65 -16.78 24.02
C ASP A 237 5.87 -16.55 22.70
N ALA A 238 5.96 -15.36 22.11
CA ALA A 238 5.27 -15.06 20.87
C ALA A 238 5.82 -15.91 19.71
N ALA A 239 4.95 -16.59 18.99
CA ALA A 239 5.34 -17.39 17.82
C ALA A 239 5.87 -16.51 16.68
N PHE A 240 5.37 -15.27 16.58
CA PHE A 240 5.82 -14.25 15.66
C PHE A 240 5.25 -12.87 16.06
N GLY A 241 5.76 -11.82 15.44
CA GLY A 241 5.32 -10.45 15.61
C GLY A 241 4.73 -9.87 14.32
N ILE A 242 3.76 -8.97 14.49
CA ILE A 242 3.14 -8.19 13.41
C ILE A 242 3.33 -6.72 13.74
N ALA A 243 3.69 -5.89 12.75
CA ALA A 243 3.69 -4.44 12.89
C ALA A 243 2.92 -3.76 11.76
N HIS A 244 2.23 -2.67 12.08
CA HIS A 244 1.55 -1.80 11.12
C HIS A 244 2.19 -0.40 11.09
N ASP A 245 1.93 0.34 10.03
CA ASP A 245 2.17 1.78 9.98
C ASP A 245 0.97 2.57 10.54
N GLY A 246 1.01 3.89 10.42
CA GLY A 246 0.06 4.76 11.11
C GLY A 246 -1.40 4.56 10.74
N ASP A 247 -1.71 4.15 9.51
CA ASP A 247 -3.07 3.94 8.99
C ASP A 247 -3.40 2.48 8.66
N ALA A 248 -2.47 1.56 8.95
CA ALA A 248 -2.62 0.10 8.87
C ALA A 248 -2.90 -0.43 7.45
N ASP A 249 -2.46 0.30 6.42
CA ASP A 249 -2.44 -0.22 5.05
C ASP A 249 -1.24 -1.15 4.81
N ARG A 250 -0.19 -1.14 5.70
CA ARG A 250 1.01 -1.96 5.63
C ARG A 250 1.11 -3.03 6.71
N ILE A 251 1.93 -4.04 6.40
CA ILE A 251 2.28 -5.10 7.35
C ILE A 251 3.78 -5.40 7.29
N VAL A 252 4.38 -5.63 8.46
CA VAL A 252 5.73 -6.18 8.63
C VAL A 252 5.66 -7.35 9.59
N ILE A 253 6.41 -8.41 9.32
CA ILE A 253 6.46 -9.62 10.13
C ILE A 253 7.82 -9.74 10.80
N VAL A 254 7.80 -10.16 12.07
CA VAL A 254 8.97 -10.49 12.87
C VAL A 254 8.89 -11.96 13.24
N ASP A 255 9.93 -12.74 12.97
CA ASP A 255 9.98 -14.16 13.32
C ASP A 255 10.27 -14.40 14.81
N SER A 256 10.18 -15.66 15.26
CA SER A 256 10.39 -16.03 16.66
C SER A 256 11.81 -15.73 17.18
N GLY A 257 12.77 -15.54 16.28
CA GLY A 257 14.13 -15.10 16.61
C GLY A 257 14.27 -13.59 16.78
N GLY A 258 13.18 -12.82 16.53
CA GLY A 258 13.19 -11.36 16.57
C GLY A 258 13.76 -10.71 15.31
N GLU A 259 13.91 -11.45 14.22
CA GLU A 259 14.36 -10.89 12.95
C GLU A 259 13.14 -10.51 12.07
N THR A 260 13.25 -9.37 11.36
CA THR A 260 12.21 -8.98 10.40
C THR A 260 12.28 -9.90 9.19
N VAL A 261 11.17 -10.52 8.86
CA VAL A 261 11.02 -11.29 7.61
C VAL A 261 10.99 -10.32 6.44
N HIS A 262 11.80 -10.62 5.40
CA HIS A 262 11.83 -9.76 4.22
C HIS A 262 10.44 -9.64 3.60
N GLU A 263 10.07 -8.45 3.17
CA GLU A 263 8.74 -8.16 2.61
C GLU A 263 8.38 -9.07 1.42
N ASP A 264 9.33 -9.33 0.53
CA ASP A 264 9.10 -10.19 -0.63
C ASP A 264 8.98 -11.68 -0.27
N THR A 265 9.54 -12.11 0.88
CA THR A 265 9.30 -13.45 1.42
C THR A 265 7.87 -13.58 1.93
N VAL A 266 7.37 -12.59 2.67
CA VAL A 266 5.96 -12.55 3.11
C VAL A 266 5.03 -12.56 1.89
N LEU A 267 5.38 -11.77 0.86
CA LEU A 267 4.64 -11.66 -0.39
C LEU A 267 4.60 -13.01 -1.13
N ALA A 268 5.76 -13.67 -1.27
CA ALA A 268 5.86 -14.98 -1.91
C ALA A 268 5.02 -16.06 -1.20
N ILE A 269 5.03 -16.08 0.14
CA ILE A 269 4.23 -17.00 0.95
C ILE A 269 2.74 -16.79 0.71
N VAL A 270 2.27 -15.54 0.80
CA VAL A 270 0.84 -15.23 0.64
C VAL A 270 0.40 -15.48 -0.80
N ALA A 271 1.18 -15.03 -1.79
CA ALA A 271 0.88 -15.22 -3.21
C ALA A 271 0.75 -16.71 -3.58
N GLU A 272 1.71 -17.53 -3.16
CA GLU A 272 1.64 -18.99 -3.38
C GLU A 272 0.36 -19.60 -2.80
N ARG A 273 -0.01 -19.21 -1.57
CA ARG A 273 -1.21 -19.75 -0.91
C ARG A 273 -2.48 -19.33 -1.61
N TYR A 274 -2.56 -18.11 -2.13
CA TYR A 274 -3.71 -17.65 -2.92
C TYR A 274 -3.82 -18.40 -4.24
N VAL A 275 -2.71 -18.59 -4.95
CA VAL A 275 -2.69 -19.41 -6.18
C VAL A 275 -3.13 -20.83 -5.90
N ARG A 276 -2.60 -21.48 -4.85
CA ARG A 276 -2.99 -22.86 -4.49
C ARG A 276 -4.43 -23.01 -4.01
N ALA A 277 -5.01 -21.96 -3.43
CA ALA A 277 -6.40 -21.95 -2.95
C ALA A 277 -7.40 -21.57 -4.05
N SER A 278 -6.92 -21.12 -5.20
CA SER A 278 -7.76 -20.69 -6.32
C SER A 278 -8.14 -21.86 -7.20
N ASP A 279 -9.41 -21.89 -7.63
CA ASP A 279 -9.92 -22.78 -8.69
C ASP A 279 -9.82 -22.12 -10.08
N ALA A 280 -9.20 -20.94 -10.19
CA ALA A 280 -9.06 -20.19 -11.44
C ALA A 280 -8.21 -20.96 -12.46
N ALA A 281 -8.58 -20.82 -13.74
CA ALA A 281 -7.84 -21.46 -14.83
C ALA A 281 -6.49 -20.79 -15.13
N ASP A 282 -6.39 -19.48 -14.87
CA ASP A 282 -5.19 -18.64 -15.05
C ASP A 282 -5.02 -17.71 -13.82
N PRO A 283 -4.57 -18.24 -12.67
CA PRO A 283 -4.38 -17.42 -11.48
C PRO A 283 -3.18 -16.49 -11.63
N VAL A 284 -3.44 -15.20 -11.50
CA VAL A 284 -2.46 -14.12 -11.69
C VAL A 284 -2.13 -13.44 -10.36
N VAL A 285 -0.84 -13.19 -10.14
CA VAL A 285 -0.34 -12.32 -9.08
C VAL A 285 0.23 -11.06 -9.70
N VAL A 286 -0.28 -9.89 -9.31
CA VAL A 286 0.21 -8.59 -9.79
C VAL A 286 1.20 -8.02 -8.79
N THR A 287 2.40 -7.61 -9.25
CA THR A 287 3.41 -6.98 -8.40
C THR A 287 4.16 -5.88 -9.15
N THR A 288 5.24 -5.38 -8.55
CA THR A 288 6.03 -4.27 -9.10
C THR A 288 7.42 -4.71 -9.52
N PRO A 289 8.09 -3.98 -10.43
CA PRO A 289 9.38 -4.40 -10.99
C PRO A 289 10.51 -4.53 -9.97
N ASN A 290 10.40 -3.86 -8.81
CA ASN A 290 11.38 -3.94 -7.73
C ASN A 290 11.10 -5.07 -6.73
N ALA A 291 10.10 -5.89 -6.97
CA ALA A 291 9.80 -7.08 -6.19
C ALA A 291 10.70 -8.26 -6.64
N SER A 292 11.04 -9.12 -5.68
CA SER A 292 11.97 -10.23 -5.85
C SER A 292 11.46 -11.30 -6.81
N ALA A 293 12.36 -11.95 -7.52
CA ALA A 293 12.09 -13.14 -8.35
C ALA A 293 11.64 -14.36 -7.52
N ARG A 294 11.88 -14.38 -6.19
CA ARG A 294 11.35 -15.43 -5.30
C ARG A 294 9.82 -15.55 -5.36
N ILE A 295 9.14 -14.45 -5.70
CA ILE A 295 7.69 -14.44 -5.89
C ILE A 295 7.32 -15.24 -7.13
N ASP A 296 8.02 -15.02 -8.24
CA ASP A 296 7.82 -15.74 -9.50
C ASP A 296 8.06 -17.23 -9.33
N GLU A 297 9.15 -17.61 -8.63
CA GLU A 297 9.49 -19.00 -8.32
C GLU A 297 8.33 -19.68 -7.57
N ARG A 298 7.78 -19.06 -6.53
CA ARG A 298 6.71 -19.65 -5.70
C ARG A 298 5.36 -19.68 -6.43
N VAL A 299 5.01 -18.59 -7.12
CA VAL A 299 3.76 -18.47 -7.89
C VAL A 299 3.74 -19.50 -9.04
N THR A 300 4.83 -19.60 -9.80
CA THR A 300 4.96 -20.55 -10.90
C THR A 300 4.92 -22.01 -10.40
N ALA A 301 5.61 -22.31 -9.29
CA ALA A 301 5.55 -23.63 -8.66
C ALA A 301 4.15 -24.01 -8.14
N ALA A 302 3.29 -23.02 -7.87
CA ALA A 302 1.90 -23.23 -7.50
C ALA A 302 0.94 -23.33 -8.71
N GLY A 303 1.41 -23.06 -9.94
CA GLY A 303 0.63 -23.10 -11.18
C GLY A 303 0.02 -21.76 -11.59
N GLY A 304 0.45 -20.65 -10.98
CA GLY A 304 0.08 -19.29 -11.37
C GLY A 304 1.16 -18.60 -12.19
N ARG A 305 0.92 -17.34 -12.53
CA ARG A 305 1.89 -16.44 -13.18
C ARG A 305 1.94 -15.07 -12.52
N VAL A 306 3.03 -14.37 -12.71
CA VAL A 306 3.24 -13.02 -12.18
C VAL A 306 3.16 -12.01 -13.33
N GLU A 307 2.44 -10.92 -13.11
CA GLU A 307 2.46 -9.73 -13.95
C GLU A 307 3.03 -8.54 -13.17
N ARG A 308 3.87 -7.73 -13.82
CA ARG A 308 4.45 -6.55 -13.22
C ARG A 308 3.82 -5.29 -13.76
N VAL A 309 3.63 -4.31 -12.87
CA VAL A 309 3.09 -3.00 -13.19
C VAL A 309 3.94 -1.93 -12.51
N ARG A 310 3.99 -0.71 -13.05
CA ARG A 310 4.73 0.40 -12.43
C ARG A 310 4.33 0.60 -10.96
N LEU A 311 5.27 1.08 -10.15
CA LEU A 311 5.03 1.35 -8.73
C LEU A 311 3.85 2.31 -8.56
N GLY A 312 2.99 1.98 -7.59
CA GLY A 312 1.79 2.77 -7.28
C GLY A 312 0.60 2.52 -8.23
N ALA A 313 0.69 1.55 -9.14
CA ALA A 313 -0.33 1.27 -10.14
C ALA A 313 -0.92 -0.16 -10.05
N LEU A 314 -0.92 -0.76 -8.86
CA LEU A 314 -1.45 -2.13 -8.68
C LEU A 314 -2.88 -2.29 -9.23
N HIS A 315 -3.74 -1.26 -9.07
CA HIS A 315 -5.12 -1.32 -9.58
C HIS A 315 -5.17 -1.34 -11.12
N GLU A 316 -4.28 -0.59 -11.79
CA GLU A 316 -4.14 -0.61 -13.25
C GLU A 316 -3.69 -2.00 -13.72
N GLY A 317 -2.73 -2.61 -12.99
CA GLY A 317 -2.26 -3.97 -13.27
C GLY A 317 -3.34 -5.02 -13.08
N ILE A 318 -4.13 -4.92 -12.00
CA ILE A 318 -5.29 -5.79 -11.77
C ILE A 318 -6.27 -5.69 -12.94
N ALA A 319 -6.69 -4.46 -13.29
CA ALA A 319 -7.64 -4.25 -14.37
C ALA A 319 -7.12 -4.73 -15.74
N SER A 320 -5.81 -4.56 -16.00
CA SER A 320 -5.15 -5.02 -17.23
C SER A 320 -5.12 -6.54 -17.31
N ALA A 321 -4.72 -7.22 -16.24
CA ALA A 321 -4.67 -8.69 -16.18
C ALA A 321 -6.06 -9.32 -16.34
N GLU A 322 -7.07 -8.76 -15.68
CA GLU A 322 -8.46 -9.20 -15.80
C GLU A 322 -9.02 -8.97 -17.23
N ALA A 323 -8.72 -7.82 -17.83
CA ALA A 323 -9.11 -7.52 -19.22
C ALA A 323 -8.45 -8.48 -20.23
N ALA A 324 -7.25 -9.00 -19.92
CA ALA A 324 -6.56 -10.02 -20.70
C ALA A 324 -7.11 -11.46 -20.46
N GLY A 325 -8.05 -11.63 -19.52
CA GLY A 325 -8.70 -12.91 -19.20
C GLY A 325 -8.03 -13.69 -18.07
N GLY A 326 -7.09 -13.08 -17.34
CA GLY A 326 -6.50 -13.66 -16.12
C GLY A 326 -7.41 -13.45 -14.90
N ASP A 327 -7.27 -14.31 -13.92
CA ASP A 327 -7.96 -14.21 -12.63
C ASP A 327 -6.97 -13.69 -11.58
N VAL A 328 -7.04 -12.42 -11.23
CA VAL A 328 -6.12 -11.84 -10.25
C VAL A 328 -6.48 -12.31 -8.84
N VAL A 329 -5.65 -13.16 -8.27
CA VAL A 329 -5.87 -13.74 -6.94
C VAL A 329 -5.19 -12.94 -5.83
N PHE A 330 -4.12 -12.21 -6.15
CA PHE A 330 -3.39 -11.37 -5.22
C PHE A 330 -2.64 -10.26 -5.94
N ALA A 331 -2.52 -9.08 -5.32
CA ALA A 331 -1.68 -8.02 -5.84
C ALA A 331 -0.91 -7.34 -4.71
N ALA A 332 0.37 -7.02 -4.93
CA ALA A 332 1.18 -6.45 -3.86
C ALA A 332 2.37 -5.62 -4.34
N GLU A 333 2.66 -4.58 -3.57
CA GLU A 333 3.97 -3.96 -3.45
C GLU A 333 4.61 -4.41 -2.13
N PRO A 334 5.93 -4.28 -1.95
CA PRO A 334 6.54 -4.50 -0.64
C PRO A 334 5.75 -3.81 0.49
N TRP A 335 5.34 -4.60 1.49
CA TRP A 335 4.50 -4.22 2.65
C TRP A 335 3.03 -3.88 2.37
N LYS A 336 2.58 -3.76 1.13
CA LYS A 336 1.23 -3.36 0.75
C LYS A 336 0.56 -4.45 -0.06
N HIS A 337 -0.51 -5.01 0.43
CA HIS A 337 -1.19 -6.14 -0.17
C HIS A 337 -2.64 -5.81 -0.50
N ILE A 338 -3.08 -6.22 -1.67
CA ILE A 338 -4.49 -6.20 -2.10
C ILE A 338 -4.96 -7.65 -2.17
N HIS A 339 -6.12 -7.91 -1.59
CA HIS A 339 -6.78 -9.21 -1.57
C HIS A 339 -8.04 -9.17 -2.45
N PRO A 340 -7.97 -9.39 -3.78
CA PRO A 340 -9.09 -9.16 -4.70
C PRO A 340 -10.37 -9.90 -4.31
N GLY A 341 -10.25 -11.10 -3.77
CA GLY A 341 -11.39 -11.87 -3.23
C GLY A 341 -12.07 -11.25 -2.00
N PHE A 342 -11.45 -10.26 -1.35
CA PHE A 342 -12.01 -9.47 -0.24
C PHE A 342 -12.39 -8.06 -0.68
N GLY A 343 -11.51 -7.41 -1.43
CA GLY A 343 -11.72 -6.07 -1.95
C GLY A 343 -10.51 -5.50 -2.69
N GLY A 344 -10.76 -4.46 -3.49
CA GLY A 344 -9.77 -3.84 -4.36
C GLY A 344 -8.88 -2.80 -3.68
N TRP A 345 -8.61 -2.87 -2.39
CA TRP A 345 -7.80 -1.91 -1.64
C TRP A 345 -6.62 -2.56 -0.93
N ILE A 346 -5.61 -1.74 -0.62
CA ILE A 346 -4.45 -2.16 0.16
C ILE A 346 -4.87 -2.39 1.61
N ASP A 347 -4.61 -3.60 2.15
CA ASP A 347 -5.12 -4.03 3.46
C ASP A 347 -4.10 -4.85 4.26
N GLY A 348 -3.34 -4.15 5.11
CA GLY A 348 -2.41 -4.78 6.04
C GLY A 348 -3.10 -5.57 7.15
N VAL A 349 -4.34 -5.21 7.50
CA VAL A 349 -5.13 -5.89 8.55
C VAL A 349 -5.61 -7.25 8.05
N THR A 350 -6.13 -7.32 6.81
CA THR A 350 -6.51 -8.58 6.17
C THR A 350 -5.29 -9.49 6.00
N SER A 351 -4.15 -8.92 5.59
CA SER A 351 -2.88 -9.65 5.50
C SER A 351 -2.47 -10.26 6.85
N ALA A 352 -2.61 -9.51 7.94
CA ALA A 352 -2.29 -9.98 9.29
C ALA A 352 -3.17 -11.17 9.69
N ALA A 353 -4.46 -11.11 9.41
CA ALA A 353 -5.41 -12.18 9.72
C ALA A 353 -5.12 -13.46 8.90
N VAL A 354 -4.95 -13.32 7.59
CA VAL A 354 -4.66 -14.46 6.68
C VAL A 354 -3.32 -15.09 7.05
N LEU A 355 -2.23 -14.30 7.16
CA LEU A 355 -0.91 -14.83 7.46
C LEU A 355 -0.87 -15.52 8.83
N SER A 356 -1.53 -14.96 9.86
CA SER A 356 -1.62 -15.61 11.18
C SER A 356 -2.22 -17.01 11.09
N ARG A 357 -3.24 -17.20 10.27
CA ARG A 357 -3.86 -18.51 10.07
C ARG A 357 -2.96 -19.49 9.28
N LEU A 358 -2.18 -18.96 8.32
CA LEU A 358 -1.16 -19.78 7.62
C LEU A 358 -0.06 -20.22 8.59
N VAL A 359 0.40 -19.31 9.47
CA VAL A 359 1.37 -19.64 10.52
C VAL A 359 0.82 -20.66 11.52
N ALA A 360 -0.46 -20.56 11.89
CA ALA A 360 -1.10 -21.56 12.76
C ALA A 360 -1.21 -22.95 12.12
N GLU A 361 -1.29 -23.02 10.78
CA GLU A 361 -1.35 -24.28 10.04
C GLU A 361 0.02 -24.98 9.95
N ALA A 362 1.08 -24.25 9.64
CA ALA A 362 2.36 -24.82 9.26
C ALA A 362 3.56 -24.35 10.11
N GLY A 363 3.41 -23.22 10.83
CA GLY A 363 4.55 -22.50 11.41
C GLY A 363 5.24 -21.58 10.41
N LEU A 364 5.80 -20.46 10.89
CA LEU A 364 6.43 -19.46 10.01
C LEU A 364 7.68 -20.01 9.30
N ASP A 365 8.49 -20.79 9.99
CA ASP A 365 9.72 -21.39 9.43
C ASP A 365 9.38 -22.33 8.25
N ALA A 366 8.36 -23.19 8.41
CA ALA A 366 7.95 -24.09 7.35
C ALA A 366 7.32 -23.38 6.15
N LEU A 367 6.72 -22.21 6.36
CA LEU A 367 6.23 -21.35 5.26
C LEU A 367 7.39 -20.67 4.52
N ARG A 368 8.49 -20.34 5.21
CA ARG A 368 9.69 -19.73 4.64
C ARG A 368 10.61 -20.74 3.95
N ASP A 369 10.71 -21.95 4.46
CA ASP A 369 11.66 -22.97 3.98
C ASP A 369 11.66 -23.18 2.44
N PRO A 370 10.51 -23.16 1.74
CA PRO A 370 10.49 -23.26 0.28
C PRO A 370 10.87 -21.96 -0.45
N VAL A 371 11.03 -20.84 0.23
CA VAL A 371 11.33 -19.53 -0.38
C VAL A 371 12.85 -19.34 -0.41
N THR A 372 13.43 -19.18 -1.59
CA THR A 372 14.85 -18.89 -1.74
C THR A 372 15.13 -17.45 -1.36
N GLU A 373 15.66 -17.23 -0.16
CA GLU A 373 16.05 -15.89 0.31
C GLU A 373 17.50 -15.59 -0.06
N ARG A 374 17.71 -14.73 -1.06
CA ARG A 374 19.03 -14.22 -1.44
C ARG A 374 19.29 -12.85 -0.81
N PRO A 375 20.54 -12.48 -0.53
CA PRO A 375 20.90 -11.12 -0.13
C PRO A 375 20.39 -10.06 -1.11
N TYR A 376 19.84 -8.98 -0.56
CA TYR A 376 19.26 -7.87 -1.33
C TYR A 376 20.01 -6.57 -1.06
N ARG A 377 20.21 -5.77 -2.09
CA ARG A 377 20.79 -4.42 -2.00
C ARG A 377 19.99 -3.41 -2.82
N LYS A 378 19.96 -2.20 -2.31
CA LYS A 378 19.44 -1.03 -3.00
C LYS A 378 20.44 0.09 -2.86
N VAL A 379 20.99 0.56 -3.96
CA VAL A 379 21.91 1.69 -3.99
C VAL A 379 21.40 2.79 -4.91
N SER A 380 21.96 4.00 -4.76
CA SER A 380 21.60 5.16 -5.58
C SER A 380 22.88 5.69 -6.23
N VAL A 381 22.84 5.92 -7.52
CA VAL A 381 23.91 6.54 -8.30
C VAL A 381 23.47 7.96 -8.66
N ASP A 382 24.27 8.96 -8.34
CA ASP A 382 23.95 10.36 -8.62
C ASP A 382 23.72 10.59 -10.11
N CYS A 383 22.57 11.16 -10.45
CA CYS A 383 22.20 11.48 -11.83
C CYS A 383 21.29 12.72 -11.80
N PRO A 384 21.75 13.85 -12.34
CA PRO A 384 20.93 15.06 -12.44
C PRO A 384 19.63 14.81 -13.21
N ASP A 385 18.53 15.41 -12.76
CA ASP A 385 17.20 15.17 -13.35
C ASP A 385 17.14 15.36 -14.86
N GLY A 386 17.83 16.39 -15.39
CA GLY A 386 17.89 16.67 -16.82
C GLY A 386 18.67 15.65 -17.66
N LYS A 387 19.40 14.72 -17.02
CA LYS A 387 20.15 13.64 -17.69
C LYS A 387 19.45 12.28 -17.63
N LYS A 388 18.50 12.10 -16.71
CA LYS A 388 17.89 10.78 -16.42
C LYS A 388 17.34 10.08 -17.64
N GLU A 389 16.60 10.79 -18.49
CA GLU A 389 16.01 10.23 -19.71
C GLU A 389 17.09 9.69 -20.67
N ALA A 390 18.12 10.49 -20.94
CA ALA A 390 19.22 10.08 -21.82
C ALA A 390 20.06 8.95 -21.22
N VAL A 391 20.27 8.97 -19.88
CA VAL A 391 20.98 7.89 -19.17
C VAL A 391 20.18 6.60 -19.25
N MET A 392 18.87 6.63 -19.01
CA MET A 392 18.02 5.43 -19.09
C MET A 392 18.01 4.85 -20.52
N ALA A 393 17.86 5.69 -21.55
CA ALA A 393 17.95 5.24 -22.94
C ALA A 393 19.31 4.58 -23.27
N ARG A 394 20.41 5.10 -22.71
CA ARG A 394 21.74 4.47 -22.87
C ARG A 394 21.84 3.13 -22.14
N LEU A 395 21.20 3.01 -20.98
CA LEU A 395 21.21 1.78 -20.16
C LEU A 395 20.40 0.64 -20.78
N GLU A 396 19.39 0.94 -21.60
CA GLU A 396 18.63 -0.07 -22.37
C GLU A 396 19.52 -0.86 -23.33
N ASP A 397 20.64 -0.26 -23.80
CA ASP A 397 21.66 -0.96 -24.59
C ASP A 397 22.80 -1.51 -23.71
N ALA A 398 23.28 -0.71 -22.74
CA ALA A 398 24.50 -1.03 -21.98
C ALA A 398 24.33 -2.20 -20.99
N ILE A 399 23.15 -2.36 -20.39
CA ILE A 399 22.87 -3.47 -19.47
C ILE A 399 22.85 -4.81 -20.22
N PRO A 400 22.09 -4.98 -21.35
CA PRO A 400 22.17 -6.20 -22.15
C PRO A 400 23.58 -6.51 -22.69
N GLU A 401 24.35 -5.49 -23.08
CA GLU A 401 25.74 -5.67 -23.53
C GLU A 401 26.64 -6.21 -22.39
N SER A 402 26.41 -5.74 -21.16
CA SER A 402 27.19 -6.16 -19.97
C SER A 402 26.77 -7.52 -19.43
N PHE A 403 25.49 -7.88 -19.61
CA PHE A 403 24.89 -9.13 -19.09
C PHE A 403 24.17 -9.90 -20.21
N PRO A 404 24.90 -10.45 -21.20
CA PRO A 404 24.31 -11.04 -22.40
C PRO A 404 23.53 -12.35 -22.15
N ASP A 405 23.71 -12.97 -21.00
CA ASP A 405 23.02 -14.21 -20.61
C ASP A 405 21.75 -13.95 -19.74
N ALA A 406 21.46 -12.68 -19.43
CA ALA A 406 20.28 -12.30 -18.67
C ALA A 406 19.05 -12.12 -19.57
N ASP A 407 17.87 -12.44 -19.03
CA ASP A 407 16.59 -12.05 -19.61
C ASP A 407 16.29 -10.58 -19.27
N ILE A 408 16.00 -9.76 -20.26
CA ILE A 408 15.92 -8.31 -20.12
C ILE A 408 14.48 -7.82 -20.33
N ASP A 409 13.98 -7.08 -19.35
CA ASP A 409 12.72 -6.33 -19.42
C ASP A 409 13.02 -4.83 -19.27
N THR A 410 12.50 -4.00 -20.19
CA THR A 410 12.70 -2.55 -20.24
C THR A 410 11.40 -1.75 -19.99
N GLU A 411 10.28 -2.39 -19.68
CA GLU A 411 8.99 -1.71 -19.58
C GLU A 411 8.94 -0.68 -18.42
N TYR A 412 9.56 -1.00 -17.28
CA TYR A 412 9.52 -0.14 -16.08
C TYR A 412 10.91 0.23 -15.54
N GLY A 413 11.87 0.37 -16.39
CA GLY A 413 13.30 0.51 -16.11
C GLY A 413 14.06 -0.59 -16.86
N VAL A 414 15.32 -0.83 -16.54
CA VAL A 414 16.06 -1.96 -17.11
C VAL A 414 16.20 -3.04 -16.05
N ARG A 415 15.42 -4.11 -16.19
CA ARG A 415 15.48 -5.29 -15.33
C ARG A 415 16.22 -6.41 -16.07
N ALA A 416 17.18 -7.02 -15.40
CA ALA A 416 17.91 -8.19 -15.89
C ALA A 416 17.70 -9.34 -14.91
N GLU A 417 17.22 -10.49 -15.38
CA GLU A 417 17.02 -11.71 -14.61
C GLU A 417 17.99 -12.78 -15.10
N PHE A 418 18.63 -13.49 -14.15
CA PHE A 418 19.61 -14.51 -14.43
C PHE A 418 19.04 -15.92 -14.19
N ALA A 419 19.63 -16.93 -14.85
CA ALA A 419 19.14 -18.30 -14.78
C ALA A 419 19.17 -18.93 -13.37
N ASP A 420 19.96 -18.38 -12.45
CA ASP A 420 20.05 -18.80 -11.04
C ASP A 420 18.98 -18.14 -10.16
N GLY A 421 18.14 -17.28 -10.73
CA GLY A 421 17.10 -16.50 -10.04
C GLY A 421 17.62 -15.21 -9.39
N SER A 422 18.89 -14.86 -9.55
CA SER A 422 19.38 -13.51 -9.24
C SER A 422 18.81 -12.49 -10.24
N TRP A 423 18.74 -11.22 -9.82
CA TRP A 423 18.22 -10.16 -10.69
C TRP A 423 18.75 -8.79 -10.28
N THR A 424 18.70 -7.86 -11.23
CA THR A 424 18.92 -6.44 -10.99
C THR A 424 17.87 -5.60 -11.70
N LEU A 425 17.56 -4.43 -11.14
CA LEU A 425 16.70 -3.41 -11.75
C LEU A 425 17.35 -2.04 -11.63
N VAL A 426 17.47 -1.37 -12.75
CA VAL A 426 17.94 0.02 -12.82
C VAL A 426 16.78 0.91 -13.24
N ARG A 427 16.46 1.95 -12.45
CA ARG A 427 15.39 2.89 -12.78
C ARG A 427 15.64 4.29 -12.21
N PRO A 428 15.08 5.34 -12.85
CA PRO A 428 15.23 6.70 -12.33
C PRO A 428 14.43 6.88 -11.04
N SER A 429 14.93 7.70 -10.12
CA SER A 429 14.13 8.21 -9.01
C SER A 429 13.16 9.29 -9.53
N GLY A 430 11.89 9.21 -9.15
CA GLY A 430 10.88 10.22 -9.51
C GLY A 430 10.98 11.52 -8.70
N THR A 431 11.69 11.50 -7.58
CA THR A 431 11.70 12.60 -6.60
C THR A 431 13.09 13.13 -6.25
N GLU A 432 14.16 12.44 -6.63
CA GLU A 432 15.51 12.74 -6.19
C GLU A 432 16.50 12.59 -7.36
N PRO A 433 17.61 13.38 -7.41
CA PRO A 433 18.50 13.46 -8.57
C PRO A 433 19.46 12.25 -8.65
N TYR A 434 18.94 11.04 -8.72
CA TYR A 434 19.70 9.81 -8.89
C TYR A 434 18.93 8.71 -9.63
N VAL A 435 19.67 7.74 -10.13
CA VAL A 435 19.18 6.45 -10.62
C VAL A 435 19.35 5.42 -9.51
N ARG A 436 18.36 4.58 -9.31
CA ARG A 436 18.35 3.50 -8.32
C ARG A 436 18.75 2.20 -8.98
N VAL A 437 19.65 1.48 -8.32
CA VAL A 437 20.01 0.11 -8.63
C VAL A 437 19.47 -0.77 -7.50
N TYR A 438 18.68 -1.76 -7.85
CA TYR A 438 18.20 -2.82 -6.99
C TYR A 438 18.86 -4.11 -7.46
N ALA A 439 19.30 -4.96 -6.54
CA ALA A 439 19.83 -6.27 -6.89
C ALA A 439 19.55 -7.29 -5.77
N GLU A 440 19.41 -8.54 -6.18
CA GLU A 440 19.29 -9.70 -5.34
C GLU A 440 20.08 -10.84 -5.97
N ALA A 441 21.09 -11.33 -5.24
CA ALA A 441 21.97 -12.40 -5.68
C ALA A 441 22.68 -13.02 -4.48
N ASP A 442 23.27 -14.22 -4.63
CA ASP A 442 24.12 -14.81 -3.59
C ASP A 442 25.36 -13.95 -3.34
N ASP A 443 26.01 -13.42 -4.37
CA ASP A 443 27.03 -12.36 -4.27
C ASP A 443 26.47 -11.01 -4.72
N VAL A 444 25.59 -10.47 -3.92
CA VAL A 444 24.86 -9.22 -4.24
C VAL A 444 25.79 -8.01 -4.31
N ASP A 445 26.88 -7.99 -3.57
CA ASP A 445 27.82 -6.85 -3.55
C ASP A 445 28.65 -6.80 -4.84
N GLU A 446 28.99 -7.96 -5.44
CA GLU A 446 29.61 -8.04 -6.77
C GLU A 446 28.64 -7.56 -7.85
N LEU A 447 27.41 -8.10 -7.90
CA LEU A 447 26.41 -7.72 -8.90
C LEU A 447 26.08 -6.21 -8.85
N VAL A 448 25.88 -5.67 -7.64
CA VAL A 448 25.65 -4.22 -7.44
C VAL A 448 26.83 -3.40 -7.93
N GLY A 449 28.08 -3.86 -7.65
CA GLY A 449 29.30 -3.18 -8.10
C GLY A 449 29.38 -3.11 -9.61
N GLU A 450 29.12 -4.22 -10.30
CA GLU A 450 29.13 -4.29 -11.77
C GLU A 450 28.04 -3.40 -12.39
N VAL A 451 26.80 -3.51 -11.91
CA VAL A 451 25.69 -2.70 -12.42
C VAL A 451 25.90 -1.21 -12.16
N SER A 452 26.37 -0.85 -10.95
CA SER A 452 26.65 0.55 -10.63
C SER A 452 27.73 1.15 -11.53
N ALA A 453 28.77 0.38 -11.87
CA ALA A 453 29.81 0.83 -12.80
C ALA A 453 29.25 1.11 -14.21
N VAL A 454 28.32 0.28 -14.70
CA VAL A 454 27.61 0.53 -15.98
C VAL A 454 26.80 1.81 -15.90
N VAL A 455 26.06 2.03 -14.81
CA VAL A 455 25.25 3.26 -14.60
C VAL A 455 26.15 4.49 -14.52
N GLU A 456 27.24 4.45 -13.75
CA GLU A 456 28.21 5.55 -13.64
C GLU A 456 28.85 5.90 -14.98
N SER A 457 29.21 4.91 -15.79
CA SER A 457 29.71 5.12 -17.16
C SER A 457 28.67 5.82 -18.02
N ALA A 458 27.42 5.36 -18.01
CA ALA A 458 26.34 5.98 -18.77
C ALA A 458 26.06 7.44 -18.35
N VAL A 459 26.17 7.76 -17.05
CA VAL A 459 26.02 9.14 -16.53
C VAL A 459 27.19 10.02 -16.96
N ALA A 460 28.41 9.47 -17.01
CA ALA A 460 29.61 10.22 -17.38
C ALA A 460 29.66 10.53 -18.90
N ASP A 461 29.10 9.66 -19.74
CA ASP A 461 29.09 9.80 -21.21
C ASP A 461 28.08 10.84 -21.72
N ILE A 462 27.14 11.28 -20.88
CA ILE A 462 26.08 12.25 -21.16
C ILE A 462 26.34 13.57 -20.40
#